data_67dc7745c22cdbf03cac01f416e10bee
#
_entry.id   67dc7745c22cdbf03cac01f416e10bee
#
_cell.length_a   1.000
_cell.length_b   1.000
_cell.length_c   1.000
_cell.angle_alpha   90.00
_cell.angle_beta   90.00
_cell.angle_gamma   90.00
#
_symmetry.space_group_name_H-M   'P 1'
#
loop_
_entity.id
_entity.type
_entity.pdbx_description
1 polymer ?
#
loop_
_entity_poly.entity_id
_entity_poly.type
_entity_poly.pdbx_seq_one_letter_code
_entity_poly.pdbx_strand_id
1 'polypeptide(L)'
;MKPAEEVLGAVGFSVMTVRPGDTAVAMGLSDLPIVATSHLLHAMESATIAALSEHLDNGETTFLLATSIELLGSAPVGVELRANARCTNIEGRELSFACEIYDGERLVAQGEIKERQWSE
;
A
#
# COMPACT_ATOMS: atom_id res chain seq x y z
N MET A 1 -17.91 -9.62 -4.13
CA MET A 1 -17.59 -8.40 -3.35
C MET A 1 -18.87 -7.75 -2.87
N LYS A 2 -18.85 -7.21 -1.69
CA LYS A 2 -19.99 -6.46 -1.15
C LYS A 2 -20.32 -5.25 -2.04
N PRO A 3 -21.53 -4.68 -1.91
CA PRO A 3 -21.92 -3.53 -2.73
C PRO A 3 -20.95 -2.36 -2.63
N ALA A 4 -20.82 -1.61 -3.73
CA ALA A 4 -19.87 -0.50 -3.82
C ALA A 4 -20.03 0.52 -2.69
N GLU A 5 -21.26 0.82 -2.28
CA GLU A 5 -21.51 1.78 -1.19
C GLU A 5 -20.99 1.31 0.17
N GLU A 6 -20.79 0.01 0.36
CA GLU A 6 -20.18 -0.52 1.59
C GLU A 6 -18.66 -0.54 1.50
N VAL A 7 -18.10 -0.73 0.30
CA VAL A 7 -16.66 -0.82 0.07
C VAL A 7 -16.03 0.57 -0.03
N LEU A 8 -16.76 1.52 -0.60
CA LEU A 8 -16.27 2.90 -0.73
C LEU A 8 -15.99 3.48 0.65
N GLY A 9 -14.80 4.02 0.84
CA GLY A 9 -14.35 4.55 2.12
C GLY A 9 -13.72 3.52 3.05
N ALA A 10 -13.67 2.25 2.66
CA ALA A 10 -13.02 1.21 3.46
C ALA A 10 -11.55 1.57 3.69
N VAL A 11 -11.08 1.38 4.92
CA VAL A 11 -9.72 1.73 5.35
C VAL A 11 -9.00 0.48 5.83
N GLY A 12 -7.74 0.37 5.46
CA GLY A 12 -6.87 -0.69 5.94
C GLY A 12 -5.52 -0.14 6.35
N PHE A 13 -4.83 -0.91 7.18
CA PHE A 13 -3.52 -0.52 7.72
C PHE A 13 -2.53 -1.67 7.58
N SER A 14 -1.26 -1.31 7.45
CA SER A 14 -0.17 -2.26 7.55
C SER A 14 1.00 -1.62 8.28
N VAL A 15 1.90 -2.45 8.80
CA VAL A 15 3.09 -2.00 9.52
C VAL A 15 4.27 -2.77 8.98
N MET A 16 5.38 -2.08 8.76
CA MET A 16 6.65 -2.71 8.42
C MET A 16 7.79 -2.06 9.19
N THR A 17 8.78 -2.87 9.56
CA THR A 17 10.04 -2.35 10.10
C THR A 17 11.09 -2.45 9.01
N VAL A 18 11.84 -1.38 8.77
CA VAL A 18 12.90 -1.37 7.77
C VAL A 18 14.05 -2.24 8.25
N ARG A 19 14.35 -3.31 7.52
CA ARG A 19 15.46 -4.24 7.81
C ARG A 19 16.62 -3.98 6.87
N PRO A 20 17.84 -4.47 7.20
CA PRO A 20 19.02 -4.25 6.35
C PRO A 20 18.83 -4.63 4.89
N GLY A 21 18.11 -5.75 4.61
CA GLY A 21 17.83 -6.19 3.25
C GLY A 21 16.82 -5.37 2.48
N ASP A 22 16.09 -4.47 3.17
CA ASP A 22 15.03 -3.67 2.58
C ASP A 22 15.51 -2.34 2.01
N THR A 23 16.82 -2.07 2.13
CA THR A 23 17.39 -0.79 1.70
C THR A 23 17.71 -0.75 0.22
N ALA A 24 17.74 0.46 -0.34
CA ALA A 24 18.10 0.67 -1.72
C ALA A 24 19.52 0.16 -2.01
N VAL A 25 20.48 0.35 -1.08
CA VAL A 25 21.85 -0.15 -1.26
C VAL A 25 21.88 -1.66 -1.27
N ALA A 26 21.13 -2.33 -0.39
CA ALA A 26 21.08 -3.80 -0.36
C ALA A 26 20.48 -4.39 -1.64
N MET A 27 19.56 -3.66 -2.26
CA MET A 27 18.91 -4.08 -3.50
C MET A 27 19.68 -3.67 -4.77
N GLY A 28 20.81 -2.98 -4.61
CA GLY A 28 21.63 -2.55 -5.74
C GLY A 28 21.04 -1.38 -6.54
N LEU A 29 20.13 -0.61 -5.94
CA LEU A 29 19.43 0.48 -6.63
C LEU A 29 20.10 1.83 -6.46
N SER A 30 20.81 2.01 -5.36
CA SER A 30 21.56 3.25 -5.06
C SER A 30 22.56 2.98 -3.94
N ASP A 31 23.34 4.00 -3.58
CA ASP A 31 24.30 3.90 -2.46
C ASP A 31 23.69 4.30 -1.12
N LEU A 32 22.38 4.55 -1.07
CA LEU A 32 21.72 5.06 0.12
C LEU A 32 21.18 3.94 1.02
N PRO A 33 21.50 3.97 2.34
CA PRO A 33 21.00 2.96 3.29
C PRO A 33 19.61 3.31 3.82
N ILE A 34 18.69 3.58 2.91
CA ILE A 34 17.29 3.91 3.22
C ILE A 34 16.37 2.91 2.54
N VAL A 35 15.13 2.83 3.05
CA VAL A 35 14.15 1.90 2.51
C VAL A 35 13.97 2.07 1.00
N ALA A 36 13.95 0.96 0.27
CA ALA A 36 13.70 0.97 -1.16
C ALA A 36 12.21 1.22 -1.44
N THR A 37 11.92 1.96 -2.52
CA THR A 37 10.56 2.31 -2.91
C THR A 37 9.67 1.07 -3.12
N SER A 38 10.21 -0.02 -3.63
CA SER A 38 9.46 -1.27 -3.82
C SER A 38 8.92 -1.83 -2.49
N HIS A 39 9.60 -1.65 -1.38
CA HIS A 39 9.10 -2.06 -0.07
C HIS A 39 7.99 -1.14 0.43
N LEU A 40 8.04 0.13 0.08
CA LEU A 40 6.96 1.07 0.38
C LEU A 40 5.70 0.70 -0.41
N LEU A 41 5.85 0.33 -1.67
CA LEU A 41 4.73 -0.15 -2.48
C LEU A 41 4.11 -1.41 -1.86
N HIS A 42 4.93 -2.35 -1.42
CA HIS A 42 4.44 -3.56 -0.75
C HIS A 42 3.60 -3.21 0.49
N ALA A 43 4.06 -2.25 1.29
CA ALA A 43 3.31 -1.80 2.47
C ALA A 43 1.95 -1.20 2.08
N MET A 44 1.91 -0.42 1.00
CA MET A 44 0.66 0.15 0.48
C MET A 44 -0.29 -0.95 -0.01
N GLU A 45 0.22 -1.93 -0.76
CA GLU A 45 -0.60 -3.06 -1.22
C GLU A 45 -1.14 -3.86 -0.04
N SER A 46 -0.32 -4.11 0.99
CA SER A 46 -0.77 -4.81 2.20
C SER A 46 -1.90 -4.06 2.90
N ALA A 47 -1.84 -2.73 2.91
CA ALA A 47 -2.90 -1.90 3.47
C ALA A 47 -4.20 -1.99 2.66
N THR A 48 -4.11 -2.06 1.32
CA THR A 48 -5.31 -2.24 0.48
C THR A 48 -5.94 -3.61 0.70
N ILE A 49 -5.14 -4.65 0.86
CA ILE A 49 -5.64 -5.99 1.18
C ILE A 49 -6.38 -5.97 2.52
N ALA A 50 -5.82 -5.30 3.51
CA ALA A 50 -6.46 -5.15 4.82
C ALA A 50 -7.79 -4.39 4.71
N ALA A 51 -7.85 -3.34 3.88
CA ALA A 51 -9.08 -2.59 3.66
C ALA A 51 -10.19 -3.45 3.06
N LEU A 52 -9.83 -4.43 2.22
CA LEU A 52 -10.80 -5.26 1.50
C LEU A 52 -11.13 -6.57 2.19
N SER A 53 -10.43 -6.93 3.27
CA SER A 53 -10.51 -8.27 3.87
C SER A 53 -11.92 -8.70 4.27
N GLU A 54 -12.78 -7.76 4.67
CA GLU A 54 -14.16 -8.05 5.07
C GLU A 54 -15.18 -7.81 3.96
N HIS A 55 -14.72 -7.42 2.78
CA HIS A 55 -15.60 -7.01 1.67
C HIS A 55 -15.55 -7.96 0.47
N LEU A 56 -14.59 -8.87 0.44
CA LEU A 56 -14.46 -9.86 -0.61
C LEU A 56 -15.15 -11.16 -0.21
N ASP A 57 -15.80 -11.81 -1.17
CA ASP A 57 -16.40 -13.11 -0.98
C ASP A 57 -15.35 -14.21 -1.22
N ASN A 58 -15.68 -15.45 -0.88
CA ASN A 58 -14.79 -16.58 -1.12
C ASN A 58 -14.47 -16.70 -2.61
N GLY A 59 -13.21 -16.92 -2.95
CA GLY A 59 -12.76 -17.05 -4.33
C GLY A 59 -12.48 -15.71 -5.01
N GLU A 60 -12.74 -14.61 -4.33
CA GLU A 60 -12.45 -13.28 -4.85
C GLU A 60 -11.11 -12.76 -4.34
N THR A 61 -10.39 -12.05 -5.19
CA THR A 61 -9.17 -11.35 -4.85
C THR A 61 -9.06 -10.09 -5.70
N THR A 62 -7.97 -9.36 -5.54
CA THR A 62 -7.66 -8.23 -6.39
C THR A 62 -6.21 -8.32 -6.83
N PHE A 63 -5.87 -7.62 -7.91
CA PHE A 63 -4.49 -7.49 -8.36
C PHE A 63 -4.20 -6.06 -8.77
N LEU A 64 -2.94 -5.68 -8.62
CA LEU A 64 -2.48 -4.33 -8.91
C LEU A 64 -2.52 -4.05 -10.41
N LEU A 65 -3.19 -2.98 -10.82
CA LEU A 65 -3.19 -2.50 -12.20
C LEU A 65 -2.20 -1.35 -12.39
N ALA A 66 -2.22 -0.41 -11.47
CA ALA A 66 -1.42 0.80 -11.61
C ALA A 66 -1.15 1.39 -10.23
N THR A 67 -0.04 2.06 -10.10
CA THR A 67 0.32 2.76 -8.88
C THR A 67 1.09 4.03 -9.21
N SER A 68 0.97 5.00 -8.32
CA SER A 68 1.88 6.12 -8.25
C SER A 68 2.36 6.21 -6.81
N ILE A 69 3.61 6.59 -6.62
CA ILE A 69 4.17 6.80 -5.29
C ILE A 69 5.10 8.00 -5.34
N GLU A 70 4.93 8.88 -4.36
CA GLU A 70 5.78 10.05 -4.19
C GLU A 70 6.50 9.89 -2.85
N LEU A 71 7.82 9.94 -2.92
CA LEU A 71 8.67 9.84 -1.73
C LEU A 71 8.90 11.23 -1.19
N LEU A 72 8.49 11.47 0.06
CA LEU A 72 8.59 12.77 0.73
C LEU A 72 9.66 12.79 1.81
N GLY A 73 10.14 11.64 2.21
CA GLY A 73 11.18 11.49 3.21
C GLY A 73 11.87 10.14 3.11
N SER A 74 12.90 9.92 3.89
CA SER A 74 13.63 8.67 3.92
C SER A 74 13.40 7.95 5.24
N ALA A 75 13.59 6.63 5.23
CA ALA A 75 13.50 5.81 6.43
C ALA A 75 14.71 4.87 6.49
N PRO A 76 15.58 5.02 7.49
CA PRO A 76 16.71 4.12 7.67
C PRO A 76 16.31 2.81 8.34
N VAL A 77 17.25 1.88 8.39
CA VAL A 77 17.09 0.61 9.10
C VAL A 77 16.64 0.84 10.54
N GLY A 78 15.68 0.03 10.99
CA GLY A 78 15.14 0.07 12.35
C GLY A 78 13.88 0.90 12.53
N VAL A 79 13.53 1.74 11.56
CA VAL A 79 12.32 2.56 11.63
C VAL A 79 11.10 1.71 11.35
N GLU A 80 10.05 1.89 12.18
CA GLU A 80 8.74 1.31 11.91
C GLU A 80 7.92 2.27 11.07
N LEU A 81 7.41 1.76 9.95
CA LEU A 81 6.56 2.52 9.04
C LEU A 81 5.13 1.99 9.12
N ARG A 82 4.17 2.91 9.11
CA ARG A 82 2.75 2.59 9.09
C ARG A 82 2.14 3.07 7.80
N ALA A 83 1.52 2.16 7.08
CA ALA A 83 0.79 2.48 5.85
C ALA A 83 -0.70 2.45 6.11
N ASN A 84 -1.43 3.34 5.46
CA ASN A 84 -2.88 3.27 5.40
C ASN A 84 -3.33 3.33 3.95
N ALA A 85 -4.51 2.79 3.69
CA ALA A 85 -5.15 2.85 2.39
C ALA A 85 -6.64 3.08 2.60
N ARG A 86 -7.22 3.97 1.80
CA ARG A 86 -8.65 4.24 1.82
C ARG A 86 -9.21 4.13 0.42
N CYS A 87 -10.27 3.34 0.25
CA CYS A 87 -10.93 3.19 -1.03
C CYS A 87 -11.64 4.49 -1.39
N THR A 88 -11.23 5.12 -2.50
CA THR A 88 -11.70 6.43 -2.92
C THR A 88 -12.64 6.38 -4.12
N ASN A 89 -12.58 5.31 -4.91
CA ASN A 89 -13.40 5.20 -6.10
C ASN A 89 -13.57 3.74 -6.50
N ILE A 90 -14.73 3.43 -7.06
CA ILE A 90 -15.03 2.11 -7.61
C ILE A 90 -15.73 2.32 -8.96
N GLU A 91 -15.12 1.76 -10.01
CA GLU A 91 -15.71 1.77 -11.35
C GLU A 91 -15.75 0.33 -11.87
N GLY A 92 -16.92 -0.28 -11.86
CA GLY A 92 -17.07 -1.68 -12.25
C GLY A 92 -16.25 -2.58 -11.32
N ARG A 93 -15.23 -3.24 -11.87
CA ARG A 93 -14.33 -4.11 -11.10
C ARG A 93 -13.02 -3.43 -10.67
N GLU A 94 -12.86 -2.15 -10.97
CA GLU A 94 -11.65 -1.43 -10.64
C GLU A 94 -11.85 -0.58 -9.39
N LEU A 95 -10.93 -0.72 -8.45
CA LEU A 95 -10.96 -0.02 -7.17
C LEU A 95 -9.72 0.87 -7.08
N SER A 96 -9.93 2.10 -6.63
CA SER A 96 -8.83 3.05 -6.40
C SER A 96 -8.69 3.33 -4.92
N PHE A 97 -7.44 3.44 -4.47
CA PHE A 97 -7.10 3.72 -3.07
C PHE A 97 -6.14 4.88 -2.98
N ALA A 98 -6.38 5.77 -2.03
CA ALA A 98 -5.40 6.75 -1.61
C ALA A 98 -4.59 6.15 -0.47
N CYS A 99 -3.27 6.21 -0.56
CA CYS A 99 -2.36 5.58 0.39
C CYS A 99 -1.37 6.57 0.95
N GLU A 100 -1.01 6.38 2.23
CA GLU A 100 -0.02 7.19 2.92
C GLU A 100 0.84 6.28 3.78
N ILE A 101 2.12 6.65 3.92
CA ILE A 101 3.07 5.93 4.78
C ILE A 101 3.70 6.92 5.74
N TYR A 102 3.67 6.60 7.03
CA TYR A 102 4.15 7.45 8.11
C TYR A 102 5.27 6.81 8.92
N ASP A 103 6.22 7.64 9.33
CA ASP A 103 7.16 7.37 10.40
C ASP A 103 6.71 8.25 11.57
N GLY A 104 5.98 7.65 12.52
CA GLY A 104 5.31 8.42 13.55
C GLY A 104 4.30 9.38 12.93
N GLU A 105 4.51 10.68 13.13
CA GLU A 105 3.65 11.72 12.56
C GLU A 105 4.19 12.26 11.24
N ARG A 106 5.38 11.83 10.83
CA ARG A 106 6.02 12.32 9.62
C ARG A 106 5.54 11.52 8.41
N LEU A 107 4.97 12.20 7.44
CA LEU A 107 4.57 11.58 6.18
C LEU A 107 5.84 11.30 5.34
N VAL A 108 6.09 10.03 5.07
CA VAL A 108 7.27 9.55 4.33
C VAL A 108 6.97 9.37 2.86
N ALA A 109 5.78 8.89 2.55
CA ALA A 109 5.36 8.64 1.17
C ALA A 109 3.85 8.73 1.05
N GLN A 110 3.40 9.03 -0.16
CA GLN A 110 1.98 9.01 -0.48
C GLN A 110 1.80 8.55 -1.92
N GLY A 111 0.63 8.06 -2.24
CA GLY A 111 0.36 7.62 -3.59
C GLY A 111 -1.01 7.03 -3.76
N GLU A 112 -1.20 6.47 -4.93
CA GLU A 112 -2.46 5.83 -5.29
C GLU A 112 -2.19 4.41 -5.75
N ILE A 113 -3.14 3.53 -5.46
CA ILE A 113 -3.16 2.17 -5.98
C ILE A 113 -4.49 1.97 -6.69
N LYS A 114 -4.42 1.43 -7.89
CA LYS A 114 -5.59 0.95 -8.61
C LYS A 114 -5.49 -0.55 -8.71
N GLU A 115 -6.54 -1.24 -8.26
CA GLU A 115 -6.63 -2.69 -8.29
C GLU A 115 -7.85 -3.13 -9.08
N ARG A 116 -7.77 -4.33 -9.64
CA ARG A 116 -8.89 -4.95 -10.33
C ARG A 116 -9.33 -6.18 -9.55
N GLN A 117 -10.65 -6.29 -9.35
CA GLN A 117 -11.24 -7.48 -8.76
C GLN A 117 -11.11 -8.66 -9.71
N TRP A 118 -10.73 -9.81 -9.16
CA TRP A 118 -10.66 -11.07 -9.88
C TRP A 118 -11.39 -12.14 -9.09
N SER A 119 -12.16 -12.96 -9.77
CA SER A 119 -12.87 -14.08 -9.16
C SER A 119 -12.72 -15.33 -10.01
N GLU A 120 -12.66 -16.45 -9.32
CA GLU A 120 -12.62 -17.76 -9.97
C GLU A 120 -13.94 -18.13 -10.63
#